data_fcb219c1b61cbe297089cb0fc2153284
#
_entry.id   fcb219c1b61cbe297089cb0fc2153284
#
_cell.length_a   1.000
_cell.length_b   1.000
_cell.length_c   1.000
_cell.angle_alpha   90.00
_cell.angle_beta   90.00
_cell.angle_gamma   90.00
#
_symmetry.space_group_name_H-M   'P 1'
#
loop_
_entity.id
_entity.type
_entity.pdbx_description
1 polymer ?
#
loop_
_entity_poly.entity_id
_entity_poly.type
_entity_poly.pdbx_seq_one_letter_code
_entity_poly.pdbx_strand_id
1 'polypeptide(L)'
;DKEMAYDFDLRRKYPKVGLKFPDGSWSPIRVLSSGERQLLTMLYAASKMGDDAIVLIDEPEISLHIDWQEDLLKRMLSQLSGRQIIVCTHSPSIATGYEDFMINISPEFISSRDNDNHKDSEEMEEDESL
;
A
#
# COMPACT_ATOMS: atom_id res chain seq x y z
N ASP A 1 -4.80 23.70 -6.52
CA ASP A 1 -5.16 22.41 -7.08
C ASP A 1 -4.33 22.13 -8.32
N LYS A 2 -3.62 20.97 -8.33
CA LYS A 2 -2.86 20.50 -9.49
C LYS A 2 -3.70 19.49 -10.24
N GLU A 3 -3.80 19.61 -11.54
CA GLU A 3 -4.53 18.68 -12.38
C GLU A 3 -3.57 17.86 -13.24
N MET A 4 -3.77 16.55 -13.28
CA MET A 4 -3.02 15.68 -14.20
C MET A 4 -3.47 15.98 -15.63
N ALA A 5 -2.52 16.30 -16.49
CA ALA A 5 -2.76 16.58 -17.89
C ALA A 5 -1.74 15.86 -18.78
N TYR A 6 -2.13 15.60 -20.01
CA TYR A 6 -1.21 15.15 -21.03
C TYR A 6 -1.25 16.12 -22.21
N ASP A 7 -0.08 16.38 -22.76
CA ASP A 7 0.10 17.22 -23.95
C ASP A 7 0.37 16.30 -25.15
N PHE A 8 -0.51 16.36 -26.13
CA PHE A 8 -0.41 15.59 -27.35
C PHE A 8 0.07 16.49 -28.50
N ASP A 9 1.39 16.57 -28.66
CA ASP A 9 1.99 17.24 -29.80
C ASP A 9 2.32 16.22 -30.90
N LEU A 10 1.64 16.31 -32.03
CA LEU A 10 1.84 15.43 -33.19
C LEU A 10 3.28 15.42 -33.74
N ARG A 11 4.08 16.42 -33.40
CA ARG A 11 5.49 16.50 -33.79
C ARG A 11 6.40 15.64 -32.90
N ARG A 12 5.88 15.11 -31.80
CA ARG A 12 6.63 14.30 -30.85
C ARG A 12 6.25 12.85 -30.97
N LYS A 13 7.26 11.99 -30.88
CA LYS A 13 7.08 10.53 -30.94
C LYS A 13 6.24 9.98 -29.77
N TYR A 14 6.22 10.69 -28.63
CA TYR A 14 5.51 10.27 -27.41
C TYR A 14 4.80 11.47 -26.78
N PRO A 15 3.56 11.27 -26.22
CA PRO A 15 2.88 12.31 -25.47
C PRO A 15 3.68 12.66 -24.21
N LYS A 16 3.64 13.92 -23.81
CA LYS A 16 4.13 14.35 -22.51
C LYS A 16 3.02 14.21 -21.48
N VAL A 17 3.32 13.54 -20.39
CA VAL A 17 2.46 13.48 -19.20
C VAL A 17 3.03 14.44 -18.16
N GLY A 18 2.18 15.23 -17.54
CA GLY A 18 2.58 16.23 -16.56
C GLY A 18 1.40 16.76 -15.75
N LEU A 19 1.67 17.84 -15.06
CA LEU A 19 0.72 18.54 -14.20
C LEU A 19 0.43 19.91 -14.79
N LYS A 20 -0.84 20.24 -14.86
CA LYS A 20 -1.32 21.58 -15.19
C LYS A 20 -1.70 22.29 -13.90
N PHE A 21 -1.24 23.51 -13.73
CA PHE A 21 -1.55 24.36 -12.59
C PHE A 21 -2.71 25.31 -12.91
N PRO A 22 -3.36 25.89 -11.89
CA PRO A 22 -4.47 26.82 -12.08
C PRO A 22 -4.10 28.07 -12.90
N ASP A 23 -2.84 28.48 -12.87
CA ASP A 23 -2.29 29.59 -13.67
C ASP A 23 -2.03 29.23 -15.15
N GLY A 24 -2.35 27.98 -15.54
CA GLY A 24 -2.11 27.47 -16.88
C GLY A 24 -0.69 26.99 -17.15
N SER A 25 0.23 27.16 -16.21
CA SER A 25 1.59 26.62 -16.32
C SER A 25 1.60 25.10 -16.30
N TRP A 26 2.65 24.50 -16.86
CA TRP A 26 2.77 23.05 -17.01
C TRP A 26 4.13 22.54 -16.51
N SER A 27 4.10 21.48 -15.74
CA SER A 27 5.30 20.84 -15.19
C SER A 27 5.33 19.33 -15.46
N PRO A 28 6.50 18.78 -15.77
CA PRO A 28 6.64 17.33 -15.95
C PRO A 28 6.48 16.58 -14.62
N ILE A 29 6.07 15.31 -14.68
CA ILE A 29 5.87 14.41 -13.51
C ILE A 29 7.10 14.37 -12.58
N ARG A 30 8.31 14.52 -13.12
CA ARG A 30 9.56 14.49 -12.34
C ARG A 30 9.66 15.55 -11.23
N VAL A 31 8.85 16.61 -11.27
CA VAL A 31 8.83 17.67 -10.25
C VAL A 31 7.86 17.38 -9.10
N LEU A 32 7.16 16.27 -9.15
CA LEU A 32 6.35 15.78 -8.03
C LEU A 32 7.23 15.54 -6.80
N SER A 33 6.71 15.88 -5.62
CA SER A 33 7.29 15.44 -4.34
C SER A 33 7.29 13.91 -4.24
N SER A 34 8.03 13.38 -3.27
CA SER A 34 8.06 11.93 -3.01
C SER A 34 6.66 11.37 -2.73
N GLY A 35 5.89 12.02 -1.87
CA GLY A 35 4.52 11.61 -1.53
C GLY A 35 3.57 11.69 -2.72
N GLU A 36 3.62 12.77 -3.53
CA GLU A 36 2.81 12.88 -4.74
C GLU A 36 3.14 11.77 -5.76
N ARG A 37 4.42 11.42 -5.92
CA ARG A 37 4.83 10.29 -6.79
C ARG A 37 4.34 8.97 -6.27
N GLN A 38 4.44 8.73 -4.95
CA GLN A 38 3.97 7.50 -4.32
C GLN A 38 2.46 7.33 -4.51
N LEU A 39 1.67 8.38 -4.21
CA LEU A 39 0.22 8.36 -4.40
C LEU A 39 -0.14 8.07 -5.86
N LEU A 40 0.51 8.75 -6.81
CA LEU A 40 0.30 8.52 -8.24
C LEU A 40 0.62 7.07 -8.64
N THR A 41 1.72 6.52 -8.11
CA THR A 41 2.13 5.13 -8.37
C THR A 41 1.09 4.14 -7.85
N MET A 42 0.61 4.33 -6.62
CA MET A 42 -0.42 3.48 -6.03
C MET A 42 -1.73 3.52 -6.83
N LEU A 43 -2.20 4.72 -7.20
CA LEU A 43 -3.41 4.89 -8.01
C LEU A 43 -3.26 4.28 -9.41
N TYR A 44 -2.09 4.43 -10.03
CA TYR A 44 -1.81 3.80 -11.32
C TYR A 44 -1.79 2.28 -11.21
N ALA A 45 -1.09 1.72 -10.22
CA ALA A 45 -1.06 0.29 -9.97
C ALA A 45 -2.47 -0.27 -9.76
N ALA A 46 -3.26 0.38 -8.91
CA ALA A 46 -4.65 0.03 -8.65
C ALA A 46 -5.49 0.01 -9.94
N SER A 47 -5.30 0.98 -10.84
CA SER A 47 -6.03 1.06 -12.12
C SER A 47 -5.69 -0.07 -13.10
N LYS A 48 -4.58 -0.77 -12.89
CA LYS A 48 -4.11 -1.87 -13.75
C LYS A 48 -4.45 -3.26 -13.22
N MET A 49 -4.93 -3.35 -11.99
CA MET A 49 -5.30 -4.64 -11.38
C MET A 49 -6.62 -5.15 -11.94
N GLY A 50 -6.72 -6.47 -12.13
CA GLY A 50 -7.97 -7.14 -12.47
C GLY A 50 -9.00 -7.08 -11.34
N ASP A 51 -10.26 -7.36 -11.64
CA ASP A 51 -11.35 -7.26 -10.65
C ASP A 51 -11.26 -8.31 -9.54
N ASP A 52 -10.58 -9.44 -9.79
CA ASP A 52 -10.37 -10.53 -8.82
C ASP A 52 -9.05 -10.37 -8.02
N ALA A 53 -8.34 -9.26 -8.16
CA ALA A 53 -7.06 -9.06 -7.51
C ALA A 53 -7.21 -8.73 -6.02
N ILE A 54 -6.33 -9.32 -5.19
CA ILE A 54 -6.10 -8.89 -3.81
C ILE A 54 -5.00 -7.83 -3.84
N VAL A 55 -5.23 -6.71 -3.18
CA VAL A 55 -4.30 -5.58 -3.14
C VAL A 55 -3.53 -5.63 -1.83
N LEU A 56 -2.21 -5.80 -1.93
CA LEU A 56 -1.30 -5.77 -0.78
C LEU A 56 -0.51 -4.47 -0.80
N ILE A 57 -0.51 -3.75 0.30
CA ILE A 57 0.18 -2.46 0.44
C ILE A 57 1.01 -2.49 1.71
N ASP A 58 2.29 -2.22 1.56
CA ASP A 58 3.24 -2.15 2.66
C ASP A 58 3.67 -0.71 2.87
N GLU A 59 3.58 -0.23 4.13
CA GLU A 59 3.99 1.12 4.56
C GLU A 59 3.46 2.25 3.65
N PRO A 60 2.15 2.34 3.36
CA PRO A 60 1.62 3.37 2.44
C PRO A 60 1.83 4.80 2.93
N GLU A 61 2.07 5.00 4.22
CA GLU A 61 2.31 6.30 4.85
C GLU A 61 3.66 6.92 4.52
N ILE A 62 4.64 6.16 4.07
CA ILE A 62 5.97 6.68 3.79
C ILE A 62 5.88 7.85 2.82
N SER A 63 6.47 9.00 3.22
CA SER A 63 6.47 10.25 2.46
C SER A 63 5.11 10.93 2.27
N LEU A 64 4.02 10.42 2.85
CA LEU A 64 2.70 11.07 2.79
C LEU A 64 2.52 12.05 3.96
N HIS A 65 1.93 13.21 3.67
CA HIS A 65 1.45 14.12 4.70
C HIS A 65 0.33 13.46 5.51
N ILE A 66 0.22 13.80 6.80
CA ILE A 66 -0.74 13.20 7.72
C ILE A 66 -2.19 13.27 7.20
N ASP A 67 -2.59 14.41 6.65
CA ASP A 67 -3.94 14.59 6.09
C ASP A 67 -4.21 13.66 4.90
N TRP A 68 -3.17 13.30 4.16
CA TRP A 68 -3.29 12.35 3.05
C TRP A 68 -3.33 10.91 3.53
N GLN A 69 -2.70 10.61 4.66
CA GLN A 69 -2.77 9.29 5.28
C GLN A 69 -4.19 8.94 5.70
N GLU A 70 -4.91 9.88 6.35
CA GLU A 70 -6.29 9.71 6.80
C GLU A 70 -7.27 9.46 5.64
N ASP A 71 -7.05 10.09 4.48
CA ASP A 71 -7.90 9.96 3.30
C ASP A 71 -7.53 8.77 2.39
N LEU A 72 -6.35 8.20 2.56
CA LEU A 72 -5.74 7.26 1.61
C LEU A 72 -6.63 6.02 1.40
N LEU A 73 -6.95 5.30 2.49
CA LEU A 73 -7.74 4.07 2.40
C LEU A 73 -9.12 4.32 1.82
N LYS A 74 -9.79 5.41 2.22
CA LYS A 74 -11.10 5.78 1.69
C LYS A 74 -11.06 5.98 0.17
N ARG A 75 -10.03 6.66 -0.33
CA ARG A 75 -9.84 6.88 -1.77
C ARG A 75 -9.51 5.58 -2.51
N MET A 76 -8.66 4.76 -1.92
CA MET A 76 -8.31 3.46 -2.51
C MET A 76 -9.51 2.53 -2.57
N LEU A 77 -10.28 2.40 -1.51
CA LEU A 77 -11.50 1.59 -1.47
C LEU A 77 -12.52 2.05 -2.51
N SER A 78 -12.66 3.36 -2.72
CA SER A 78 -13.56 3.88 -3.75
C SER A 78 -13.12 3.53 -5.18
N GLN A 79 -11.81 3.45 -5.41
CA GLN A 79 -11.21 3.12 -6.71
C GLN A 79 -11.17 1.59 -6.97
N LEU A 80 -11.01 0.83 -5.90
CA LEU A 80 -10.82 -0.62 -5.92
C LEU A 80 -12.10 -1.35 -5.46
N SER A 81 -13.27 -0.78 -5.73
CA SER A 81 -14.55 -1.32 -5.26
C SER A 81 -14.68 -2.81 -5.54
N GLY A 82 -15.05 -3.57 -4.50
CA GLY A 82 -15.22 -5.03 -4.58
C GLY A 82 -13.95 -5.85 -4.42
N ARG A 83 -12.77 -5.22 -4.27
CA ARG A 83 -11.50 -5.93 -4.04
C ARG A 83 -11.13 -5.95 -2.56
N GLN A 84 -10.48 -7.01 -2.14
CA GLN A 84 -9.86 -7.09 -0.82
C GLN A 84 -8.56 -6.28 -0.80
N ILE A 85 -8.41 -5.41 0.21
CA ILE A 85 -7.19 -4.65 0.44
C ILE A 85 -6.61 -5.10 1.78
N ILE A 86 -5.33 -5.47 1.79
CA ILE A 86 -4.55 -5.78 3.00
C ILE A 86 -3.43 -4.75 3.08
N VAL A 87 -3.34 -4.06 4.21
CA VAL A 87 -2.39 -2.99 4.44
C VAL A 87 -1.55 -3.32 5.66
N CYS A 88 -0.22 -3.27 5.53
CA CYS A 88 0.71 -3.25 6.64
C CYS A 88 1.13 -1.80 6.89
N THR A 89 0.97 -1.31 8.10
CA THR A 89 1.28 0.08 8.43
C THR A 89 1.68 0.22 9.89
N HIS A 90 2.55 1.18 10.16
CA HIS A 90 2.88 1.64 11.52
C HIS A 90 2.17 2.96 11.88
N SER A 91 1.41 3.56 10.95
CA SER A 91 0.70 4.81 11.17
C SER A 91 -0.74 4.58 11.62
N PRO A 92 -1.14 5.03 12.83
CA PRO A 92 -2.53 5.00 13.25
C PRO A 92 -3.46 5.81 12.32
N SER A 93 -2.92 6.85 11.68
CA SER A 93 -3.71 7.72 10.79
C SER A 93 -4.21 7.00 9.53
N ILE A 94 -3.48 6.01 9.03
CA ILE A 94 -3.92 5.16 7.91
C ILE A 94 -5.20 4.39 8.28
N ALA A 95 -5.28 3.93 9.53
CA ALA A 95 -6.37 3.07 10.01
C ALA A 95 -7.59 3.86 10.53
N THR A 96 -7.54 5.19 10.53
CA THR A 96 -8.62 6.05 11.01
C THR A 96 -9.96 5.70 10.33
N GLY A 97 -10.95 5.33 11.13
CA GLY A 97 -12.28 4.89 10.65
C GLY A 97 -12.36 3.44 10.18
N TYR A 98 -11.29 2.65 10.37
CA TYR A 98 -11.21 1.22 10.03
C TYR A 98 -10.69 0.38 11.20
N GLU A 99 -10.82 0.87 12.43
CA GLU A 99 -10.28 0.26 13.65
C GLU A 99 -10.78 -1.18 13.86
N ASP A 100 -12.03 -1.46 13.48
CA ASP A 100 -12.64 -2.80 13.57
C ASP A 100 -12.01 -3.85 12.65
N PHE A 101 -11.23 -3.41 11.66
CA PHE A 101 -10.55 -4.29 10.71
C PHE A 101 -9.06 -4.43 11.00
N MET A 102 -8.57 -3.84 12.11
CA MET A 102 -7.16 -3.91 12.48
C MET A 102 -6.81 -5.24 13.14
N ILE A 103 -5.68 -5.80 12.71
CA ILE A 103 -5.06 -6.96 13.33
C ILE A 103 -3.68 -6.52 13.83
N ASN A 104 -3.49 -6.56 15.16
CA ASN A 104 -2.20 -6.25 15.76
C ASN A 104 -1.31 -7.51 15.77
N ILE A 105 -0.16 -7.44 15.09
CA ILE A 105 0.81 -8.52 15.04
C ILE A 105 1.93 -8.18 16.01
N SER A 106 1.97 -8.87 17.19
CA SER A 106 3.03 -8.71 18.17
C SER A 106 4.09 -9.82 18.05
N PRO A 107 5.34 -9.57 18.44
CA PRO A 107 6.41 -10.59 18.46
C PRO A 107 6.07 -11.81 19.34
N GLU A 108 5.26 -11.63 20.38
CA GLU A 108 4.83 -12.72 21.29
C GLU A 108 3.99 -13.79 20.59
N PHE A 109 3.31 -13.42 19.52
CA PHE A 109 2.52 -14.36 18.72
C PHE A 109 3.39 -15.31 17.88
N ILE A 110 4.63 -14.93 17.60
CA ILE A 110 5.59 -15.74 16.83
C ILE A 110 6.28 -16.74 17.76
N SER A 111 6.62 -16.36 18.99
CA SER A 111 7.30 -17.24 19.95
C SER A 111 6.44 -18.39 20.45
N SER A 112 5.10 -18.26 20.43
CA SER A 112 4.19 -19.33 20.87
C SER A 112 4.03 -20.46 19.86
N ARG A 113 4.33 -20.24 18.59
CA ARG A 113 4.21 -21.27 17.54
C ARG A 113 5.46 -22.13 17.39
N ASP A 114 6.64 -21.56 17.70
CA ASP A 114 7.90 -22.29 17.58
C ASP A 114 8.14 -23.26 18.77
N ASN A 115 7.46 -23.05 19.93
CA ASN A 115 7.60 -23.94 21.08
C ASN A 115 6.73 -25.22 21.00
N ASP A 116 5.64 -25.23 20.22
CA ASP A 116 4.82 -26.42 20.08
C ASP A 116 5.41 -27.48 19.12
N ASN A 117 6.31 -27.06 18.22
CA ASN A 117 6.95 -28.01 17.28
C ASN A 117 8.23 -28.68 17.85
N HIS A 118 8.72 -28.25 19.04
CA HIS A 118 9.95 -28.81 19.60
C HIS A 118 9.70 -29.81 20.73
N LYS A 119 8.45 -29.98 21.20
CA LYS A 119 8.11 -30.94 22.24
C LYS A 119 7.81 -32.35 21.74
N ASP A 120 7.44 -32.49 20.47
CA ASP A 120 7.10 -33.79 19.89
C ASP A 120 8.31 -34.61 19.39
N SER A 121 9.54 -34.06 19.47
CA SER A 121 10.76 -34.75 19.02
C SER A 121 11.65 -35.28 20.15
N GLU A 122 11.36 -34.99 21.44
CA GLU A 122 12.18 -35.47 22.56
C GLU A 122 11.57 -36.68 23.33
N GLU A 123 10.36 -37.14 23.02
CA GLU A 123 9.74 -38.30 23.67
C GLU A 123 9.91 -39.64 22.93
N MET A 124 10.76 -39.71 21.88
CA MET A 124 10.93 -40.96 21.10
C MET A 124 12.32 -41.62 21.22
N GLU A 125 13.20 -41.21 22.16
CA GLU A 125 14.55 -41.82 22.28
C GLU A 125 14.86 -42.51 23.63
N GLU A 126 13.88 -42.80 24.48
CA GLU A 126 14.16 -43.49 25.79
C GLU A 126 13.54 -44.88 25.94
N ASP A 127 13.34 -45.66 24.90
CA ASP A 127 12.84 -47.06 25.11
C ASP A 127 13.52 -48.11 24.20
N GLU A 128 14.86 -48.07 24.09
CA GLU A 128 15.62 -49.21 23.56
C GLU A 128 16.97 -49.40 24.27
N SER A 129 16.95 -49.80 25.54
CA SER A 129 18.08 -50.49 26.17
C SER A 129 17.65 -51.32 27.40
N LEU A 130 17.20 -52.56 27.13
CA LEU A 130 17.34 -53.72 28.01
C LEU A 130 17.31 -54.99 27.18
#